data_d94755789dae986227b85fe9db8f4c0e
#
_entry.id   d94755789dae986227b85fe9db8f4c0e
#
_cell.length_a   1.000
_cell.length_b   1.000
_cell.length_c   1.000
_cell.angle_alpha   90.00
_cell.angle_beta   90.00
_cell.angle_gamma   90.00
#
_symmetry.space_group_name_H-M   'P 1'
#
loop_
_entity.id
_entity.type
_entity.pdbx_description
1 polymer ?
#
loop_
_entity_poly.entity_id
_entity_poly.type
_entity_poly.pdbx_seq_one_letter_code
_entity_poly.pdbx_strand_id
1 'polypeptide(L)'
;GEGLHGRAARVVGHKVGLTSHAIQDWLGVDEPDFGVLLDDMICEDGGIASLDGLLQPRAEAELAFVLGDSLRGPGVTASDVLRATDFVLPAIEIIDSRIADWTIQYEDTIADNASSGMFVLGSTPVSPASLDMRTAGMALRKNGDVVSTGTGAACLGHPLNAVVWLVEKLAEFDR
;
A
#
# COMPACT_ATOMS: atom_id res chain seq x y z
N GLY A 1 -20.02 26.96 -16.75
CA GLY A 1 -19.20 25.93 -16.23
C GLY A 1 -18.54 25.18 -17.37
N GLU A 2 -17.24 25.37 -17.59
CA GLU A 2 -16.47 24.63 -18.58
C GLU A 2 -16.16 23.26 -17.99
N GLY A 3 -16.59 22.21 -18.71
CA GLY A 3 -16.38 20.83 -18.28
C GLY A 3 -14.91 20.48 -18.24
N LEU A 4 -14.48 19.98 -17.10
CA LEU A 4 -13.27 19.19 -16.96
C LEU A 4 -13.42 18.00 -17.92
N HIS A 5 -12.71 18.01 -19.03
CA HIS A 5 -12.49 16.80 -19.82
C HIS A 5 -11.66 15.86 -18.98
N GLY A 6 -12.32 15.02 -18.20
CA GLY A 6 -11.67 14.05 -17.35
C GLY A 6 -10.81 13.10 -18.20
N ARG A 7 -9.50 13.27 -18.11
CA ARG A 7 -8.57 12.22 -18.55
C ARG A 7 -8.87 10.99 -17.71
N ALA A 8 -8.94 9.81 -18.34
CA ALA A 8 -9.02 8.56 -17.58
C ALA A 8 -7.77 8.48 -16.66
N ALA A 9 -7.99 8.17 -15.38
CA ALA A 9 -6.93 7.96 -14.43
C ALA A 9 -6.03 6.81 -14.88
N ARG A 10 -4.73 6.93 -14.63
CA ARG A 10 -3.73 5.93 -15.01
C ARG A 10 -3.29 5.14 -13.79
N VAL A 11 -3.11 3.84 -13.97
CA VAL A 11 -2.46 3.00 -12.97
C VAL A 11 -1.01 3.44 -12.82
N VAL A 12 -0.60 3.73 -11.58
CA VAL A 12 0.76 4.12 -11.21
C VAL A 12 1.42 3.14 -10.26
N GLY A 13 0.65 2.20 -9.71
CA GLY A 13 1.16 1.18 -8.81
C GLY A 13 0.05 0.32 -8.23
N HIS A 14 0.42 -0.42 -7.20
CA HIS A 14 -0.47 -1.27 -6.43
C HIS A 14 -0.16 -1.11 -4.94
N LYS A 15 -1.16 -1.34 -4.10
CA LYS A 15 -0.99 -1.52 -2.65
C LYS A 15 -1.27 -2.96 -2.28
N VAL A 16 -0.68 -3.43 -1.19
CA VAL A 16 -0.97 -4.74 -0.60
C VAL A 16 -1.50 -4.50 0.81
N GLY A 17 -2.73 -4.88 1.04
CA GLY A 17 -3.37 -4.79 2.35
C GLY A 17 -3.38 -6.13 3.08
N LEU A 18 -3.86 -6.12 4.33
CA LEU A 18 -3.98 -7.31 5.17
C LEU A 18 -2.66 -8.07 5.34
N THR A 19 -1.54 -7.34 5.39
CA THR A 19 -0.19 -7.94 5.45
C THR A 19 0.21 -8.42 6.84
N SER A 20 -0.59 -8.14 7.88
CA SER A 20 -0.35 -8.58 9.25
C SER A 20 -1.18 -9.83 9.57
N HIS A 21 -0.52 -10.91 10.06
CA HIS A 21 -1.24 -12.10 10.51
C HIS A 21 -2.29 -11.80 11.58
N ALA A 22 -2.04 -10.83 12.47
CA ALA A 22 -3.02 -10.43 13.48
C ALA A 22 -4.31 -9.84 12.86
N ILE A 23 -4.20 -9.11 11.75
CA ILE A 23 -5.36 -8.59 11.02
C ILE A 23 -6.04 -9.71 10.23
N GLN A 24 -5.26 -10.60 9.60
CA GLN A 24 -5.80 -11.77 8.90
C GLN A 24 -6.60 -12.67 9.86
N ASP A 25 -6.05 -12.99 11.02
CA ASP A 25 -6.72 -13.77 12.06
C ASP A 25 -8.02 -13.09 12.54
N TRP A 26 -7.98 -11.76 12.69
CA TRP A 26 -9.16 -10.99 13.12
C TRP A 26 -10.28 -10.99 12.08
N LEU A 27 -9.94 -10.93 10.79
CA LEU A 27 -10.89 -10.99 9.68
C LEU A 27 -11.26 -12.43 9.29
N GLY A 28 -10.56 -13.45 9.81
CA GLY A 28 -10.78 -14.84 9.45
C GLY A 28 -10.32 -15.19 8.04
N VAL A 29 -9.26 -14.53 7.55
CA VAL A 29 -8.65 -14.75 6.25
C VAL A 29 -7.22 -15.26 6.40
N ASP A 30 -6.65 -15.85 5.36
CA ASP A 30 -5.33 -16.45 5.36
C ASP A 30 -4.38 -15.88 4.29
N GLU A 31 -4.84 -14.88 3.54
CA GLU A 31 -4.03 -14.19 2.54
C GLU A 31 -4.23 -12.66 2.57
N PRO A 32 -3.25 -11.90 2.03
CA PRO A 32 -3.40 -10.47 1.78
C PRO A 32 -4.47 -10.15 0.73
N ASP A 33 -4.82 -8.88 0.64
CA ASP A 33 -5.51 -8.32 -0.52
C ASP A 33 -4.62 -7.33 -1.26
N PHE A 34 -5.05 -6.87 -2.44
CA PHE A 34 -4.36 -5.80 -3.15
C PHE A 34 -5.35 -4.86 -3.84
N GLY A 35 -4.90 -3.63 -4.03
CA GLY A 35 -5.62 -2.61 -4.77
C GLY A 35 -4.73 -1.94 -5.81
N VAL A 36 -5.38 -1.32 -6.79
CA VAL A 36 -4.74 -0.52 -7.83
C VAL A 36 -4.62 0.92 -7.35
N LEU A 37 -3.43 1.51 -7.49
CA LEU A 37 -3.18 2.91 -7.23
C LEU A 37 -3.21 3.71 -8.53
N LEU A 38 -3.98 4.79 -8.52
CA LEU A 38 -4.19 5.67 -9.67
C LEU A 38 -3.48 7.01 -9.45
N ASP A 39 -3.14 7.68 -10.55
CA ASP A 39 -2.41 8.94 -10.52
C ASP A 39 -3.19 10.11 -9.92
N ASP A 40 -4.51 10.02 -9.82
CA ASP A 40 -5.36 11.00 -9.15
C ASP A 40 -5.55 10.74 -7.63
N MET A 41 -5.04 9.61 -7.14
CA MET A 41 -4.99 9.29 -5.70
C MET A 41 -3.76 9.87 -4.98
N ILE A 42 -2.80 10.43 -5.73
CA ILE A 42 -1.54 10.93 -5.15
C ILE A 42 -1.78 12.27 -4.45
N CYS A 43 -1.35 12.34 -3.19
CA CYS A 43 -1.22 13.60 -2.45
C CYS A 43 0.26 13.96 -2.29
N GLU A 44 0.57 15.25 -2.33
CA GLU A 44 1.93 15.76 -2.13
C GLU A 44 2.41 15.57 -0.68
N ASP A 45 3.67 15.23 -0.50
CA ASP A 45 4.32 15.22 0.82
C ASP A 45 4.34 16.62 1.42
N GLY A 46 3.85 16.76 2.65
CA GLY A 46 3.67 18.06 3.31
C GLY A 46 2.48 18.87 2.78
N GLY A 47 1.71 18.34 1.85
CA GLY A 47 0.50 18.96 1.31
C GLY A 47 -0.72 18.78 2.19
N ILE A 48 -1.87 19.15 1.64
CA ILE A 48 -3.19 19.00 2.27
C ILE A 48 -3.98 17.97 1.47
N ALA A 49 -4.33 16.86 2.11
CA ALA A 49 -5.27 15.90 1.55
C ALA A 49 -6.70 16.39 1.82
N SER A 50 -7.49 16.64 0.76
CA SER A 50 -8.92 16.93 0.94
C SER A 50 -9.64 15.65 1.34
N LEU A 51 -10.45 15.74 2.37
CA LEU A 51 -11.34 14.65 2.79
C LEU A 51 -12.70 14.73 2.10
N ASP A 52 -12.89 15.71 1.21
CA ASP A 52 -14.13 15.84 0.44
C ASP A 52 -14.33 14.61 -0.47
N GLY A 53 -15.43 13.92 -0.30
CA GLY A 53 -15.73 12.70 -1.04
C GLY A 53 -15.24 11.40 -0.39
N LEU A 54 -14.47 11.46 0.70
CA LEU A 54 -14.17 10.30 1.53
C LEU A 54 -15.28 10.09 2.56
N LEU A 55 -15.54 8.83 2.90
CA LEU A 55 -16.64 8.43 3.77
C LEU A 55 -16.20 8.23 5.23
N GLN A 56 -15.12 7.50 5.43
CA GLN A 56 -14.62 7.13 6.76
C GLN A 56 -13.09 6.87 6.74
N PRO A 57 -12.29 7.89 6.34
CA PRO A 57 -10.86 7.72 6.08
C PRO A 57 -10.07 7.33 7.32
N ARG A 58 -9.06 6.49 7.11
CA ARG A 58 -8.05 6.12 8.11
C ARG A 58 -6.68 6.23 7.47
N ALA A 59 -5.66 6.56 8.28
CA ALA A 59 -4.28 6.66 7.82
C ALA A 59 -3.47 5.44 8.28
N GLU A 60 -2.73 4.85 7.35
CA GLU A 60 -1.81 3.75 7.58
C GLU A 60 -0.40 4.16 7.17
N ALA A 61 0.60 3.76 7.95
CA ALA A 61 1.99 4.01 7.60
C ALA A 61 2.55 2.81 6.86
N GLU A 62 3.22 3.11 5.74
CA GLU A 62 3.61 2.13 4.75
C GLU A 62 5.07 2.27 4.33
N LEU A 63 5.57 1.26 3.64
CA LEU A 63 6.83 1.28 2.91
C LEU A 63 6.54 1.13 1.42
N ALA A 64 6.81 2.18 0.66
CA ALA A 64 6.65 2.15 -0.79
C ALA A 64 7.94 1.67 -1.48
N PHE A 65 7.80 0.71 -2.39
CA PHE A 65 8.86 0.23 -3.26
C PHE A 65 8.74 0.92 -4.63
N VAL A 66 9.77 1.64 -5.03
CA VAL A 66 9.85 2.23 -6.36
C VAL A 66 10.73 1.34 -7.23
N LEU A 67 10.10 0.72 -8.23
CA LEU A 67 10.77 -0.24 -9.10
C LEU A 67 11.47 0.47 -10.26
N GLY A 68 12.73 0.15 -10.50
CA GLY A 68 13.50 0.53 -11.69
C GLY A 68 13.35 -0.46 -12.84
N ASP A 69 13.12 -1.74 -12.49
CA ASP A 69 12.89 -2.81 -13.43
C ASP A 69 11.53 -3.48 -13.23
N SER A 70 10.99 -4.06 -14.30
CA SER A 70 9.74 -4.82 -14.24
C SER A 70 9.93 -6.15 -13.52
N LEU A 71 8.96 -6.51 -12.69
CA LEU A 71 8.82 -7.85 -12.11
C LEU A 71 7.71 -8.61 -12.83
N ARG A 72 7.95 -9.87 -13.11
CA ARG A 72 6.96 -10.75 -13.75
C ARG A 72 7.02 -12.14 -13.13
N GLY A 73 5.89 -12.58 -12.59
CA GLY A 73 5.69 -13.94 -12.09
C GLY A 73 5.36 -14.94 -13.21
N PRO A 74 5.20 -16.22 -12.88
CA PRO A 74 5.42 -16.79 -11.55
C PRO A 74 6.90 -17.09 -11.25
N GLY A 75 7.22 -17.30 -9.96
CA GLY A 75 8.55 -17.72 -9.50
C GLY A 75 9.46 -16.57 -9.07
N VAL A 76 8.90 -15.39 -8.80
CA VAL A 76 9.65 -14.23 -8.28
C VAL A 76 10.09 -14.47 -6.84
N THR A 77 11.34 -14.14 -6.55
CA THR A 77 11.92 -14.25 -5.21
C THR A 77 12.13 -12.87 -4.55
N ALA A 78 12.30 -12.85 -3.23
CA ALA A 78 12.67 -11.62 -2.51
C ALA A 78 13.96 -10.97 -3.07
N SER A 79 14.90 -11.79 -3.58
CA SER A 79 16.12 -11.29 -4.22
C SER A 79 15.83 -10.63 -5.57
N ASP A 80 14.83 -11.09 -6.30
CA ASP A 80 14.40 -10.46 -7.56
C ASP A 80 13.75 -9.11 -7.28
N VAL A 81 12.87 -9.05 -6.28
CA VAL A 81 12.25 -7.79 -5.82
C VAL A 81 13.32 -6.80 -5.40
N LEU A 82 14.29 -7.24 -4.58
CA LEU A 82 15.38 -6.38 -4.11
C LEU A 82 16.20 -5.80 -5.27
N ARG A 83 16.50 -6.61 -6.29
CA ARG A 83 17.25 -6.16 -7.48
C ARG A 83 16.47 -5.20 -8.35
N ALA A 84 15.16 -5.40 -8.46
CA ALA A 84 14.29 -4.56 -9.28
C ALA A 84 13.92 -3.23 -8.59
N THR A 85 14.20 -3.09 -7.28
CA THR A 85 13.85 -1.89 -6.51
C THR A 85 14.97 -0.86 -6.59
N ASP A 86 14.67 0.31 -7.16
CA ASP A 86 15.61 1.45 -7.19
C ASP A 86 15.78 2.03 -5.79
N PHE A 87 14.67 2.33 -5.12
CA PHE A 87 14.66 2.87 -3.77
C PHE A 87 13.33 2.57 -3.07
N VAL A 88 13.33 2.74 -1.77
CA VAL A 88 12.14 2.69 -0.92
C VAL A 88 11.87 4.06 -0.33
N LEU A 89 10.59 4.34 -0.08
CA LEU A 89 10.12 5.58 0.54
C LEU A 89 9.24 5.23 1.75
N PRO A 90 9.27 6.04 2.82
CA PRO A 90 8.17 6.03 3.75
C PRO A 90 6.92 6.54 3.03
N ALA A 91 5.77 5.95 3.32
CA ALA A 91 4.52 6.36 2.71
C ALA A 91 3.39 6.39 3.75
N ILE A 92 2.34 7.09 3.43
CA ILE A 92 1.07 7.03 4.15
C ILE A 92 0.00 6.64 3.14
N GLU A 93 -0.75 5.59 3.42
CA GLU A 93 -2.00 5.32 2.73
C GLU A 93 -3.16 5.94 3.53
N ILE A 94 -4.10 6.54 2.81
CA ILE A 94 -5.37 6.98 3.35
C ILE A 94 -6.42 6.02 2.79
N ILE A 95 -6.75 5.01 3.58
CA ILE A 95 -7.78 4.04 3.23
C ILE A 95 -9.16 4.63 3.50
N ASP A 96 -10.13 4.23 2.69
CA ASP A 96 -11.52 4.68 2.82
C ASP A 96 -12.47 3.59 2.35
N SER A 97 -13.21 2.97 3.28
CA SER A 97 -14.15 1.92 2.92
C SER A 97 -15.47 2.50 2.46
N ARG A 98 -16.00 1.97 1.35
CA ARG A 98 -17.37 2.25 0.88
C ARG A 98 -18.42 1.40 1.60
N ILE A 99 -17.97 0.50 2.48
CA ILE A 99 -18.85 -0.30 3.34
C ILE A 99 -19.03 0.42 4.67
N ALA A 100 -20.28 0.65 5.07
CA ALA A 100 -20.61 1.40 6.28
C ALA A 100 -19.96 0.80 7.53
N ASP A 101 -19.47 1.69 8.41
CA ASP A 101 -18.91 1.37 9.71
C ASP A 101 -17.72 0.39 9.69
N TRP A 102 -17.07 0.26 8.51
CA TRP A 102 -16.00 -0.73 8.30
C TRP A 102 -16.43 -2.16 8.63
N THR A 103 -17.72 -2.48 8.46
CA THR A 103 -18.24 -3.83 8.64
C THR A 103 -17.93 -4.68 7.39
N ILE A 104 -16.66 -4.72 7.04
CA ILE A 104 -16.14 -5.37 5.82
C ILE A 104 -15.91 -6.87 6.02
N GLN A 105 -16.14 -7.61 4.93
CA GLN A 105 -15.67 -8.99 4.75
C GLN A 105 -14.58 -9.00 3.66
N TYR A 106 -13.90 -10.12 3.48
CA TYR A 106 -12.79 -10.21 2.52
C TYR A 106 -13.21 -9.88 1.09
N GLU A 107 -14.35 -10.39 0.66
CA GLU A 107 -14.91 -10.13 -0.67
C GLU A 107 -15.24 -8.64 -0.88
N ASP A 108 -15.64 -7.96 0.19
CA ASP A 108 -15.91 -6.52 0.16
C ASP A 108 -14.63 -5.73 -0.10
N THR A 109 -13.50 -6.10 0.53
CA THR A 109 -12.22 -5.40 0.31
C THR A 109 -11.75 -5.55 -1.12
N ILE A 110 -11.88 -6.74 -1.71
CA ILE A 110 -11.52 -7.00 -3.11
C ILE A 110 -12.39 -6.14 -4.05
N ALA A 111 -13.70 -6.12 -3.83
CA ALA A 111 -14.64 -5.35 -4.64
C ALA A 111 -14.44 -3.83 -4.50
N ASP A 112 -13.93 -3.40 -3.34
CA ASP A 112 -13.71 -2.02 -2.95
C ASP A 112 -12.27 -1.53 -3.22
N ASN A 113 -11.55 -2.19 -4.14
CA ASN A 113 -10.14 -1.90 -4.47
C ASN A 113 -9.24 -1.90 -3.23
N ALA A 114 -9.40 -2.89 -2.34
CA ALA A 114 -8.73 -3.00 -1.04
C ALA A 114 -8.88 -1.72 -0.19
N SER A 115 -10.05 -1.12 -0.24
CA SER A 115 -10.42 0.14 0.43
C SER A 115 -9.45 1.31 0.15
N SER A 116 -8.79 1.33 -1.01
CA SER A 116 -7.87 2.41 -1.38
C SER A 116 -8.62 3.74 -1.53
N GLY A 117 -8.06 4.79 -0.94
CA GLY A 117 -8.54 6.17 -1.08
C GLY A 117 -7.49 7.07 -1.69
N MET A 118 -6.46 7.43 -0.94
CA MET A 118 -5.35 8.27 -1.39
C MET A 118 -4.03 7.75 -0.84
N PHE A 119 -2.91 8.24 -1.35
CA PHE A 119 -1.60 7.93 -0.79
C PHE A 119 -0.63 9.10 -0.92
N VAL A 120 0.34 9.15 0.01
CA VAL A 120 1.43 10.12 0.06
C VAL A 120 2.74 9.35 0.01
N LEU A 121 3.63 9.72 -0.88
CA LEU A 121 5.00 9.22 -0.89
C LEU A 121 5.92 10.25 -0.23
N GLY A 122 6.68 9.84 0.77
CA GLY A 122 7.66 10.72 1.39
C GLY A 122 8.79 11.10 0.44
N SER A 123 9.44 12.22 0.68
CA SER A 123 10.43 12.83 -0.21
C SER A 123 11.86 12.35 0.01
N THR A 124 12.09 11.38 0.91
CA THR A 124 13.43 10.90 1.25
C THR A 124 13.65 9.47 0.78
N PRO A 125 14.21 9.25 -0.43
CA PRO A 125 14.49 7.92 -0.93
C PRO A 125 15.64 7.26 -0.16
N VAL A 126 15.49 5.98 0.11
CA VAL A 126 16.49 5.15 0.79
C VAL A 126 16.84 3.97 -0.09
N SER A 127 18.14 3.71 -0.25
CA SER A 127 18.60 2.51 -0.96
C SER A 127 18.15 1.25 -0.22
N PRO A 128 17.51 0.28 -0.89
CA PRO A 128 17.09 -0.97 -0.25
C PRO A 128 18.27 -1.76 0.34
N ALA A 129 19.48 -1.58 -0.20
CA ALA A 129 20.70 -2.22 0.33
C ALA A 129 21.19 -1.61 1.66
N SER A 130 20.75 -0.40 2.01
CA SER A 130 21.15 0.31 3.23
C SER A 130 20.12 0.24 4.36
N LEU A 131 18.99 -0.42 4.13
CA LEU A 131 17.89 -0.52 5.07
C LEU A 131 17.61 -1.98 5.44
N ASP A 132 17.72 -2.33 6.72
CA ASP A 132 17.11 -3.55 7.22
C ASP A 132 15.60 -3.36 7.34
N MET A 133 14.88 -3.67 6.26
CA MET A 133 13.43 -3.46 6.18
C MET A 133 12.67 -4.29 7.21
N ARG A 134 13.19 -5.44 7.63
CA ARG A 134 12.53 -6.31 8.61
C ARG A 134 12.47 -5.65 9.98
N THR A 135 13.56 -5.01 10.40
CA THR A 135 13.68 -4.36 11.71
C THR A 135 13.38 -2.88 11.66
N ALA A 136 13.14 -2.31 10.47
CA ALA A 136 12.76 -0.91 10.32
C ALA A 136 11.53 -0.60 11.19
N GLY A 137 11.70 0.34 12.11
CA GLY A 137 10.64 0.81 13.00
C GLY A 137 9.84 1.93 12.35
N MET A 138 8.54 1.95 12.64
CA MET A 138 7.62 2.98 12.21
C MET A 138 6.93 3.62 13.41
N ALA A 139 6.74 4.93 13.36
CA ALA A 139 5.92 5.67 14.32
C ALA A 139 5.03 6.66 13.58
N LEU A 140 3.73 6.41 13.59
CA LEU A 140 2.74 7.36 13.08
C LEU A 140 2.41 8.38 14.17
N ARG A 141 2.48 9.67 13.82
CA ARG A 141 2.19 10.77 14.74
C ARG A 141 1.00 11.59 14.24
N LYS A 142 0.17 12.04 15.18
CA LYS A 142 -0.92 12.98 14.92
C LYS A 142 -0.79 14.15 15.90
N ASN A 143 -0.66 15.36 15.37
CA ASN A 143 -0.48 16.58 16.18
C ASN A 143 0.72 16.51 17.17
N GLY A 144 1.78 15.78 16.80
CA GLY A 144 2.97 15.58 17.64
C GLY A 144 2.94 14.29 18.50
N ASP A 145 1.77 13.74 18.79
CA ASP A 145 1.62 12.53 19.61
C ASP A 145 1.78 11.27 18.76
N VAL A 146 2.47 10.26 19.29
CA VAL A 146 2.54 8.94 18.66
C VAL A 146 1.19 8.24 18.82
N VAL A 147 0.55 7.91 17.69
CA VAL A 147 -0.77 7.24 17.69
C VAL A 147 -0.67 5.78 17.25
N SER A 148 0.40 5.39 16.57
CA SER A 148 0.66 3.99 16.18
C SER A 148 2.15 3.75 16.02
N THR A 149 2.56 2.51 16.23
CA THR A 149 3.93 2.04 15.97
C THR A 149 3.90 0.67 15.32
N GLY A 150 4.94 0.35 14.55
CA GLY A 150 5.07 -0.94 13.90
C GLY A 150 6.50 -1.23 13.50
N THR A 151 6.70 -2.41 12.92
CA THR A 151 7.97 -2.81 12.33
C THR A 151 7.72 -3.55 11.02
N GLY A 152 8.71 -3.55 10.13
CA GLY A 152 8.61 -4.29 8.88
C GLY A 152 8.38 -5.79 9.05
N ALA A 153 8.79 -6.37 10.18
CA ALA A 153 8.52 -7.78 10.50
C ALA A 153 7.02 -8.11 10.61
N ALA A 154 6.17 -7.13 10.90
CA ALA A 154 4.72 -7.32 10.93
C ALA A 154 4.13 -7.57 9.53
N CYS A 155 4.81 -7.11 8.48
CA CYS A 155 4.39 -7.30 7.10
C CYS A 155 4.85 -8.68 6.59
N LEU A 156 4.05 -9.73 6.76
CA LEU A 156 4.34 -11.11 6.33
C LEU A 156 5.75 -11.60 6.73
N GLY A 157 6.25 -11.16 7.89
CA GLY A 157 7.60 -11.45 8.38
C GLY A 157 8.72 -10.62 7.74
N HIS A 158 8.49 -10.05 6.55
CA HIS A 158 9.41 -9.15 5.86
C HIS A 158 8.68 -8.41 4.71
N PRO A 159 8.81 -7.08 4.54
CA PRO A 159 8.10 -6.30 3.52
C PRO A 159 8.27 -6.81 2.08
N LEU A 160 9.43 -7.36 1.73
CA LEU A 160 9.65 -7.98 0.41
C LEU A 160 8.68 -9.13 0.12
N ASN A 161 8.19 -9.83 1.15
CA ASN A 161 7.25 -10.93 0.97
C ASN A 161 5.89 -10.46 0.44
N ALA A 162 5.47 -9.25 0.82
CA ALA A 162 4.25 -8.66 0.29
C ALA A 162 4.38 -8.36 -1.21
N VAL A 163 5.53 -7.85 -1.65
CA VAL A 163 5.78 -7.60 -3.08
C VAL A 163 5.86 -8.91 -3.86
N VAL A 164 6.54 -9.93 -3.33
CA VAL A 164 6.57 -11.28 -3.94
C VAL A 164 5.16 -11.82 -4.09
N TRP A 165 4.36 -11.79 -3.01
CA TRP A 165 2.98 -12.25 -3.04
C TRP A 165 2.15 -11.52 -4.11
N LEU A 166 2.30 -10.19 -4.20
CA LEU A 166 1.59 -9.38 -5.20
C LEU A 166 1.93 -9.81 -6.63
N VAL A 167 3.23 -9.97 -6.94
CA VAL A 167 3.68 -10.36 -8.29
C VAL A 167 3.18 -11.75 -8.66
N GLU A 168 3.23 -12.70 -7.72
CA GLU A 168 2.68 -14.05 -7.92
C GLU A 168 1.16 -13.98 -8.15
N LYS A 169 0.44 -13.18 -7.35
CA LYS A 169 -1.01 -13.01 -7.47
C LYS A 169 -1.40 -12.39 -8.81
N LEU A 170 -0.70 -11.35 -9.25
CA LEU A 170 -0.94 -10.72 -10.55
C LEU A 170 -0.69 -11.69 -11.72
N ALA A 171 0.29 -12.59 -11.60
CA ALA A 171 0.57 -13.59 -12.63
C ALA A 171 -0.58 -14.61 -12.81
N GLU A 172 -1.46 -14.78 -11.81
CA GLU A 172 -2.65 -15.63 -11.93
C GLU A 172 -3.69 -15.03 -12.89
N PHE A 173 -3.70 -13.70 -13.06
CA PHE A 173 -4.64 -12.97 -13.93
C PHE A 173 -4.10 -12.70 -15.33
N ASP A 174 -2.78 -12.79 -15.55
CA ASP A 174 -2.11 -12.56 -16.85
C ASP A 174 -2.16 -13.82 -17.77
N ARG A 175 -3.30 -14.50 -17.86
CA ARG A 175 -3.49 -15.70 -18.68
C ARG A 175 -4.06 -15.42 -20.03
#